data_6fce17f2a5baa1235b75f04f85b66ce0
#
_entry.id   6fce17f2a5baa1235b75f04f85b66ce0
#
_cell.length_a   1.000
_cell.length_b   1.000
_cell.length_c   1.000
_cell.angle_alpha   90.00
_cell.angle_beta   90.00
_cell.angle_gamma   90.00
#
_symmetry.space_group_name_H-M   'P 1'
#
loop_
_entity.id
_entity.type
_entity.pdbx_description
1 polymer ?
#
loop_
_entity_poly.entity_id
_entity_poly.type
_entity_poly.pdbx_seq_one_letter_code
_entity_poly.pdbx_strand_id
1 'polypeptide(L)' 'MNPKFELKQKVKIVATGGEGVVDGIWESVGSVPKYNIVYYDSTGRRAESWLRADELEAM' A
#
# COMPACT_ATOMS: atom_id res chain seq x y z
N MET A 1 17.20 3.52 6.53
CA MET A 1 16.01 3.17 7.33
C MET A 1 15.12 2.25 6.52
N ASN A 2 14.67 1.18 7.12
CA ASN A 2 13.84 0.21 6.40
C ASN A 2 12.42 0.75 6.23
N PRO A 3 11.79 0.52 5.07
CA PRO A 3 10.38 0.87 4.92
C PRO A 3 9.53 0.03 5.86
N LYS A 4 8.39 0.57 6.23
CA LYS A 4 7.48 -0.11 7.16
C LYS A 4 6.90 -1.38 6.56
N PHE A 5 6.73 -1.42 5.24
CA PHE A 5 6.19 -2.57 4.52
C PHE A 5 7.16 -3.00 3.44
N GLU A 6 7.13 -4.27 3.08
CA GLU A 6 7.99 -4.83 2.04
C GLU A 6 7.20 -5.09 0.76
N LEU A 7 7.93 -5.25 -0.34
CA LEU A 7 7.33 -5.63 -1.61
C LEU A 7 6.62 -6.97 -1.46
N LYS A 8 5.46 -7.08 -2.09
CA LYS A 8 4.59 -8.26 -2.09
C LYS A 8 3.98 -8.59 -0.73
N GLN A 9 4.17 -7.72 0.25
CA GLN A 9 3.51 -7.90 1.55
C GLN A 9 2.03 -7.58 1.44
N LYS A 10 1.20 -8.40 2.08
CA LYS A 10 -0.23 -8.12 2.16
C LYS A 10 -0.49 -7.08 3.23
N VAL A 11 -1.34 -6.12 2.89
CA VAL A 11 -1.69 -5.03 3.80
C VAL A 11 -3.19 -4.78 3.73
N LYS A 12 -3.68 -4.11 4.76
CA LYS A 12 -5.07 -3.67 4.81
C LYS A 12 -5.10 -2.16 4.59
N ILE A 13 -6.01 -1.72 3.73
CA ILE A 13 -6.22 -0.29 3.48
C ILE A 13 -7.19 0.21 4.55
N VAL A 14 -6.71 1.06 5.44
CA VAL A 14 -7.49 1.52 6.59
C VAL A 14 -8.74 2.26 6.17
N ALA A 15 -8.64 3.10 5.15
CA ALA A 15 -9.76 3.96 4.73
C ALA A 15 -10.95 3.17 4.20
N THR A 16 -10.69 2.04 3.54
CA THR A 16 -11.77 1.25 2.93
C THR A 16 -12.02 -0.07 3.62
N GLY A 17 -11.09 -0.51 4.46
CA GLY A 17 -11.13 -1.83 5.06
C GLY A 17 -10.78 -2.96 4.10
N GLY A 18 -10.39 -2.63 2.88
CA GLY A 18 -10.03 -3.61 1.88
C GLY A 18 -8.60 -4.11 2.02
N GLU A 19 -8.27 -5.14 1.29
CA GLU A 19 -6.95 -5.74 1.29
C GLU A 19 -6.22 -5.44 0.00
N GLY A 20 -4.89 -5.36 0.09
CA GLY A 20 -4.06 -5.16 -1.09
C GLY A 20 -2.69 -5.73 -0.88
N VAL A 21 -1.86 -5.62 -1.91
CA VAL A 21 -0.49 -6.11 -1.89
C VAL A 21 0.43 -4.96 -2.28
N VAL A 22 1.53 -4.82 -1.56
CA VAL A 22 2.55 -3.81 -1.88
C VAL A 22 3.27 -4.22 -3.15
N ASP A 23 3.15 -3.42 -4.19
CA ASP A 23 3.78 -3.69 -5.49
C ASP A 23 4.95 -2.75 -5.76
N GLY A 24 5.01 -1.63 -5.10
CA GLY A 24 6.10 -0.67 -5.28
C GLY A 24 6.28 0.19 -4.05
N ILE A 25 7.48 0.72 -3.90
CA ILE A 25 7.82 1.61 -2.79
C ILE A 25 8.48 2.84 -3.40
N TRP A 26 8.03 4.03 -3.00
CA TRP A 26 8.62 5.28 -3.42
C TRP A 26 9.11 6.04 -2.20
N GLU A 27 10.36 6.47 -2.24
CA GLU A 27 10.96 7.23 -1.16
C GLU A 27 11.62 8.49 -1.73
N SER A 28 11.59 9.55 -0.94
CA SER A 28 12.25 10.79 -1.29
C SER A 28 12.78 11.43 -0.01
N VAL A 29 13.91 12.12 -0.14
CA VAL A 29 14.48 12.82 1.00
C VAL A 29 13.48 13.85 1.52
N GLY A 30 13.20 13.79 2.82
CA GLY A 30 12.29 14.72 3.45
C GLY A 30 10.82 14.42 3.26
N SER A 31 10.49 13.30 2.63
CA SER A 31 9.10 12.90 2.41
C SER A 31 8.80 11.58 3.08
N VAL A 32 7.51 11.37 3.38
CA VAL A 32 7.03 10.09 3.89
C VAL A 32 7.01 9.09 2.74
N PRO A 33 7.53 7.87 2.94
CA PRO A 33 7.47 6.85 1.90
C PRO A 33 6.04 6.54 1.49
N LYS A 34 5.85 6.26 0.21
CA LYS A 34 4.56 5.87 -0.35
C LYS A 34 4.66 4.47 -0.91
N TYR A 35 3.57 3.75 -0.83
CA TYR A 35 3.50 2.35 -1.28
C TYR A 35 2.46 2.24 -2.37
N ASN A 36 2.84 1.61 -3.46
CA ASN A 36 1.89 1.33 -4.54
C ASN A 36 1.16 0.04 -4.17
N ILE A 37 -0.12 0.17 -3.86
CA ILE A 37 -0.94 -0.94 -3.42
C ILE A 37 -1.81 -1.42 -4.56
N VAL A 38 -1.67 -2.69 -4.91
CA VAL A 38 -2.52 -3.34 -5.90
C VAL A 38 -3.66 -4.04 -5.17
N TYR A 39 -4.87 -3.77 -5.57
CA TYR A 39 -6.05 -4.36 -4.96
C TYR A 39 -7.11 -4.60 -6.03
N TYR A 40 -8.13 -5.35 -5.68
CA TYR A 40 -9.26 -5.59 -6.58
C TYR A 40 -10.48 -4.88 -6.01
N ASP A 41 -11.15 -4.10 -6.86
CA ASP A 41 -12.33 -3.37 -6.44
C ASP A 41 -13.54 -4.31 -6.34
N SER A 42 -14.70 -3.75 -5.98
CA SER A 42 -15.91 -4.55 -5.80
C SER A 42 -16.40 -5.25 -7.08
N THR A 43 -15.94 -4.77 -8.24
CA THR A 43 -16.29 -5.39 -9.53
C THR A 43 -15.27 -6.43 -9.96
N GLY A 44 -14.22 -6.65 -9.18
CA GLY A 44 -13.17 -7.61 -9.51
C GLY A 44 -12.08 -7.09 -10.41
N ARG A 45 -12.04 -5.79 -10.67
CA ARG A 45 -11.00 -5.18 -11.49
C ARG A 45 -9.77 -4.87 -10.67
N ARG A 46 -8.61 -5.09 -11.28
CA ARG A 46 -7.34 -4.72 -10.66
C ARG A 46 -7.20 -3.21 -10.65
N ALA A 47 -6.88 -2.68 -9.48
CA ALA A 47 -6.66 -1.26 -9.30
C ALA A 47 -5.36 -1.03 -8.54
N GLU A 48 -4.81 0.16 -8.64
CA GLU A 48 -3.58 0.54 -7.95
C GLU A 48 -3.75 1.91 -7.33
N SER A 49 -3.09 2.12 -6.19
CA SER A 49 -3.10 3.42 -5.55
C SER A 49 -1.81 3.61 -4.77
N TRP A 50 -1.28 4.83 -4.78
CA TRP A 50 -0.13 5.19 -3.96
C TRP A 50 -0.63 5.71 -2.62
N LEU A 51 -0.32 4.97 -1.55
CA LEU A 51 -0.78 5.27 -0.20
C LEU A 51 0.40 5.40 0.74
N ARG A 52 0.23 6.19 1.78
CA ARG A 52 1.25 6.34 2.81
C ARG A 52 1.14 5.21 3.83
N ALA A 53 2.22 5.02 4.61
CA ALA A 53 2.25 3.96 5.62
C ALA A 53 1.14 4.10 6.66
N ASP A 54 0.76 5.33 7.01
CA ASP A 54 -0.29 5.57 8.00
C ASP A 54 -1.70 5.23 7.48
N GLU A 55 -1.83 5.00 6.18
CA GLU A 55 -3.09 4.60 5.57
C GLU A 55 -3.18 3.07 5.42
N LEU A 56 -2.18 2.34 5.87
CA LEU A 56 -2.07 0.90 5.71
C LEU A 56 -1.82 0.22 7.05
N GLU A 57 -2.23 -1.04 7.14
CA GLU A 57 -1.92 -1.89 8.28
C GLU A 57 -1.38 -3.21 7.78
N ALA A 58 -0.40 -3.76 8.50
CA ALA A 58 0.11 -5.10 8.19
C ALA A 58 -0.97 -6.14 8.51
N MET A 59 -1.04 -7.16 7.70
CA MET A 59 -1.99 -8.26 7.92
C MET A 59 -1.32 -9.46 8.54
#